data_05c425597042e3a74b8ce5d03b6aa705
#
_entry.id   05c425597042e3a74b8ce5d03b6aa705
#
_cell.length_a   1.000
_cell.length_b   1.000
_cell.length_c   1.000
_cell.angle_alpha   90.00
_cell.angle_beta   90.00
_cell.angle_gamma   90.00
#
_symmetry.space_group_name_H-M   'P 1'
#
loop_
_entity.id
_entity.type
_entity.pdbx_description
1 polymer ?
#
loop_
_entity_poly.entity_id
_entity_poly.type
_entity_poly.pdbx_seq_one_letter_code
_entity_poly.pdbx_strand_id
1 'polypeptide(L)'
;MDKSKSLRTGSVLMVIGAASFFVYAIVFLLRSFSGGGFELGVDTLNGVTVEQLNALNPAVMHYITHLHVAVAGFIAATAIAVAALAWYGVRKGQLWAWVAGVASPVVGLAIALPLHWTGGFELNWTSHLGPIYAGTVVFVVGALIALKGLM
;
A
#
# COMPACT_ATOMS: atom_id res chain seq x y z
N MET A 1 3.92 14.78 25.97
CA MET A 1 4.31 13.33 25.97
C MET A 1 5.82 13.29 25.97
N ASP A 2 6.43 12.47 26.80
CA ASP A 2 7.90 12.31 26.83
C ASP A 2 8.43 11.88 25.46
N LYS A 3 9.60 12.41 25.03
CA LYS A 3 10.22 12.15 23.72
C LYS A 3 10.35 10.64 23.44
N SER A 4 10.84 9.89 24.44
CA SER A 4 10.99 8.42 24.34
C SER A 4 9.65 7.71 24.10
N LYS A 5 8.60 8.13 24.79
CA LYS A 5 7.25 7.59 24.60
C LYS A 5 6.69 7.92 23.22
N SER A 6 6.93 9.15 22.72
CA SER A 6 6.52 9.56 21.37
C SER A 6 7.21 8.75 20.30
N LEU A 7 8.52 8.55 20.38
CA LEU A 7 9.28 7.74 19.44
C LEU A 7 8.79 6.28 19.43
N ARG A 8 8.58 5.68 20.61
CA ARG A 8 8.12 4.30 20.73
C ARG A 8 6.71 4.14 20.17
N THR A 9 5.76 4.99 20.57
CA THR A 9 4.37 4.89 20.10
C THR A 9 4.28 5.18 18.62
N GLY A 10 4.94 6.24 18.14
CA GLY A 10 4.94 6.61 16.73
C GLY A 10 5.54 5.52 15.85
N SER A 11 6.69 4.96 16.22
CA SER A 11 7.31 3.87 15.45
C SER A 11 6.44 2.61 15.41
N VAL A 12 5.76 2.24 16.50
CA VAL A 12 4.84 1.09 16.51
C VAL A 12 3.68 1.31 15.56
N LEU A 13 3.05 2.50 15.56
CA LEU A 13 1.96 2.81 14.63
C LEU A 13 2.44 2.83 13.17
N MET A 14 3.65 3.35 12.90
CA MET A 14 4.25 3.27 11.56
C MET A 14 4.44 1.81 11.12
N VAL A 15 4.91 0.93 12.02
CA VAL A 15 5.04 -0.51 11.73
C VAL A 15 3.68 -1.16 11.46
N ILE A 16 2.65 -0.83 12.26
CA ILE A 16 1.29 -1.36 12.03
C ILE A 16 0.75 -0.91 10.68
N GLY A 17 0.90 0.39 10.33
CA GLY A 17 0.53 0.89 9.02
C GLY A 17 1.28 0.19 7.88
N ALA A 18 2.60 0.02 8.01
CA ALA A 18 3.40 -0.71 7.02
C ALA A 18 2.97 -2.19 6.92
N ALA A 19 2.71 -2.86 8.06
CA ALA A 19 2.24 -4.24 8.07
C ALA A 19 0.88 -4.40 7.39
N SER A 20 -0.04 -3.43 7.51
CA SER A 20 -1.31 -3.45 6.79
C SER A 20 -1.12 -3.41 5.28
N PHE A 21 -0.16 -2.63 4.76
CA PHE A 21 0.22 -2.63 3.35
C PHE A 21 0.88 -3.94 2.91
N PHE A 22 1.67 -4.56 3.77
CA PHE A 22 2.21 -5.89 3.49
C PHE A 22 1.10 -6.93 3.34
N VAL A 23 0.13 -6.95 4.26
CA VAL A 23 -1.04 -7.85 4.17
C VAL A 23 -1.84 -7.55 2.91
N TYR A 24 -2.09 -6.26 2.60
CA TYR A 24 -2.75 -5.85 1.35
C TYR A 24 -2.01 -6.41 0.12
N ALA A 25 -0.68 -6.29 0.07
CA ALA A 25 0.13 -6.81 -1.02
C ALA A 25 -0.01 -8.33 -1.20
N ILE A 26 -0.04 -9.10 -0.10
CA ILE A 26 -0.25 -10.54 -0.14
C ILE A 26 -1.65 -10.88 -0.67
N VAL A 27 -2.70 -10.21 -0.19
CA VAL A 27 -4.07 -10.41 -0.67
C VAL A 27 -4.16 -10.06 -2.16
N PHE A 28 -3.55 -8.96 -2.58
CA PHE A 28 -3.50 -8.53 -3.97
C PHE A 28 -2.76 -9.53 -4.86
N LEU A 29 -1.62 -10.07 -4.40
CA LEU A 29 -0.86 -11.11 -5.07
C LEU A 29 -1.71 -12.39 -5.26
N LEU A 30 -2.33 -12.88 -4.19
CA LEU A 30 -3.17 -14.08 -4.25
C LEU A 30 -4.36 -13.87 -5.19
N ARG A 31 -4.98 -12.70 -5.16
CA ARG A 31 -6.08 -12.35 -6.07
C ARG A 31 -5.65 -12.37 -7.54
N SER A 32 -4.44 -11.96 -7.86
CA SER A 32 -3.90 -11.96 -9.23
C SER A 32 -3.86 -13.37 -9.85
N PHE A 33 -3.88 -14.43 -9.04
CA PHE A 33 -3.91 -15.82 -9.50
C PHE A 33 -5.29 -16.47 -9.41
N SER A 34 -6.26 -15.87 -8.73
CA SER A 34 -7.59 -16.49 -8.51
C SER A 34 -8.57 -16.30 -9.65
N GLY A 35 -8.25 -15.49 -10.64
CA GLY A 35 -9.03 -15.29 -11.86
C GLY A 35 -10.37 -14.55 -11.71
N GLY A 36 -10.68 -14.01 -10.54
CA GLY A 36 -11.98 -13.38 -10.28
C GLY A 36 -11.96 -11.85 -10.37
N GLY A 37 -11.78 -11.26 -11.54
CA GLY A 37 -11.71 -9.81 -11.76
C GLY A 37 -10.33 -9.32 -12.17
N PHE A 38 -10.22 -8.04 -12.47
CA PHE A 38 -8.96 -7.41 -12.89
C PHE A 38 -8.06 -7.11 -11.69
N GLU A 39 -8.67 -6.61 -10.61
CA GLU A 39 -7.98 -6.17 -9.40
C GLU A 39 -8.89 -6.35 -8.18
N LEU A 40 -8.37 -6.12 -6.95
CA LEU A 40 -9.19 -6.13 -5.74
C LEU A 40 -10.35 -5.14 -5.87
N GLY A 41 -11.60 -5.66 -5.90
CA GLY A 41 -12.80 -4.85 -6.02
C GLY A 41 -12.99 -4.18 -7.39
N VAL A 42 -12.31 -4.67 -8.44
CA VAL A 42 -12.50 -4.25 -9.82
C VAL A 42 -12.86 -5.48 -10.66
N ASP A 43 -14.14 -5.74 -10.82
CA ASP A 43 -14.64 -6.91 -11.52
C ASP A 43 -14.82 -6.66 -13.02
N THR A 44 -15.01 -5.41 -13.43
CA THR A 44 -15.15 -4.99 -14.84
C THR A 44 -14.33 -3.73 -15.13
N LEU A 45 -13.90 -3.59 -16.38
CA LEU A 45 -13.34 -2.35 -16.93
C LEU A 45 -14.33 -1.77 -17.93
N ASN A 46 -15.04 -0.72 -17.52
CA ASN A 46 -16.09 -0.10 -18.34
C ASN A 46 -17.10 -1.12 -18.90
N GLY A 47 -17.54 -2.06 -18.03
CA GLY A 47 -18.48 -3.12 -18.39
C GLY A 47 -17.86 -4.36 -19.07
N VAL A 48 -16.57 -4.34 -19.42
CA VAL A 48 -15.87 -5.51 -19.99
C VAL A 48 -15.38 -6.41 -18.87
N THR A 49 -15.72 -7.72 -18.95
CA THR A 49 -15.27 -8.73 -17.97
C THR A 49 -13.94 -9.36 -18.39
N VAL A 50 -13.32 -10.08 -17.46
CA VAL A 50 -12.10 -10.86 -17.70
C VAL A 50 -12.32 -11.92 -18.77
N GLU A 51 -13.49 -12.60 -18.77
CA GLU A 51 -13.84 -13.64 -19.74
C GLU A 51 -13.95 -13.07 -21.15
N GLN A 52 -14.59 -11.90 -21.29
CA GLN A 52 -14.71 -11.22 -22.58
C GLN A 52 -13.33 -10.78 -23.10
N LEU A 53 -12.46 -10.27 -22.23
CA LEU A 53 -11.12 -9.88 -22.63
C LEU A 53 -10.26 -11.09 -23.02
N ASN A 54 -10.35 -12.20 -22.28
CA ASN A 54 -9.66 -13.46 -22.59
C ASN A 54 -10.13 -14.06 -23.92
N ALA A 55 -11.43 -13.93 -24.24
CA ALA A 55 -11.98 -14.39 -25.53
C ALA A 55 -11.43 -13.58 -26.72
N LEU A 56 -11.11 -12.29 -26.51
CA LEU A 56 -10.50 -11.45 -27.52
C LEU A 56 -9.00 -11.73 -27.68
N ASN A 57 -8.28 -11.69 -26.56
CA ASN A 57 -6.83 -11.93 -26.54
C ASN A 57 -6.34 -12.29 -25.12
N PRO A 58 -6.06 -13.58 -24.84
CA PRO A 58 -5.62 -14.00 -23.50
C PRO A 58 -4.26 -13.42 -23.10
N ALA A 59 -3.44 -12.97 -24.05
CA ALA A 59 -2.15 -12.35 -23.73
C ALA A 59 -2.31 -11.02 -22.95
N VAL A 60 -3.43 -10.32 -23.14
CA VAL A 60 -3.71 -9.06 -22.41
C VAL A 60 -3.89 -9.35 -20.92
N MET A 61 -4.68 -10.35 -20.56
CA MET A 61 -4.85 -10.73 -19.15
C MET A 61 -3.57 -11.28 -18.54
N HIS A 62 -2.78 -12.05 -19.30
CA HIS A 62 -1.47 -12.49 -18.84
C HIS A 62 -0.55 -11.32 -18.51
N TYR A 63 -0.54 -10.28 -19.34
CA TYR A 63 0.25 -9.06 -19.12
C TYR A 63 -0.25 -8.26 -17.91
N ILE A 64 -1.57 -8.10 -17.75
CA ILE A 64 -2.17 -7.45 -16.57
C ILE A 64 -1.76 -8.19 -15.29
N THR A 65 -1.89 -9.52 -15.27
CA THR A 65 -1.47 -10.34 -14.12
C THR A 65 0.03 -10.17 -13.81
N HIS A 66 0.88 -10.12 -14.84
CA HIS A 66 2.31 -9.88 -14.66
C HIS A 66 2.58 -8.52 -13.97
N LEU A 67 1.90 -7.45 -14.40
CA LEU A 67 2.02 -6.14 -13.76
C LEU A 67 1.53 -6.17 -12.30
N HIS A 68 0.41 -6.84 -12.02
CA HIS A 68 -0.12 -6.97 -10.66
C HIS A 68 0.83 -7.72 -9.73
N VAL A 69 1.44 -8.81 -10.19
CA VAL A 69 2.44 -9.55 -9.42
C VAL A 69 3.66 -8.67 -9.11
N ALA A 70 4.14 -7.91 -10.10
CA ALA A 70 5.25 -6.97 -9.90
C ALA A 70 4.89 -5.88 -8.89
N VAL A 71 3.72 -5.25 -9.03
CA VAL A 71 3.22 -4.22 -8.10
C VAL A 71 3.07 -4.78 -6.69
N ALA A 72 2.46 -5.96 -6.52
CA ALA A 72 2.36 -6.61 -5.22
C ALA A 72 3.73 -6.82 -4.57
N GLY A 73 4.71 -7.28 -5.35
CA GLY A 73 6.09 -7.45 -4.89
C GLY A 73 6.72 -6.13 -4.42
N PHE A 74 6.55 -5.05 -5.16
CA PHE A 74 7.08 -3.73 -4.77
C PHE A 74 6.38 -3.16 -3.53
N ILE A 75 5.06 -3.31 -3.40
CA ILE A 75 4.33 -2.89 -2.20
C ILE A 75 4.84 -3.68 -0.98
N ALA A 76 4.97 -5.01 -1.08
CA ALA A 76 5.47 -5.84 0.01
C ALA A 76 6.90 -5.47 0.41
N ALA A 77 7.81 -5.31 -0.55
CA ALA A 77 9.19 -4.92 -0.31
C ALA A 77 9.29 -3.54 0.37
N THR A 78 8.50 -2.56 -0.11
CA THR A 78 8.42 -1.22 0.48
C THR A 78 7.89 -1.29 1.91
N ALA A 79 6.85 -2.06 2.16
CA ALA A 79 6.27 -2.22 3.50
C ALA A 79 7.29 -2.82 4.50
N ILE A 80 8.05 -3.82 4.09
CA ILE A 80 9.13 -4.41 4.91
C ILE A 80 10.21 -3.36 5.21
N ALA A 81 10.67 -2.63 4.19
CA ALA A 81 11.70 -1.61 4.35
C ALA A 81 11.25 -0.48 5.30
N VAL A 82 10.02 0.01 5.12
CA VAL A 82 9.43 1.04 5.98
C VAL A 82 9.25 0.55 7.42
N ALA A 83 8.79 -0.68 7.62
CA ALA A 83 8.69 -1.27 8.94
C ALA A 83 10.06 -1.38 9.63
N ALA A 84 11.10 -1.78 8.90
CA ALA A 84 12.47 -1.85 9.41
C ALA A 84 13.01 -0.45 9.78
N LEU A 85 12.82 0.55 8.91
CA LEU A 85 13.19 1.95 9.20
C LEU A 85 12.48 2.48 10.45
N ALA A 86 11.17 2.20 10.59
CA ALA A 86 10.41 2.62 11.77
C ALA A 86 10.92 1.95 13.04
N TRP A 87 11.14 0.63 13.01
CA TRP A 87 11.52 -0.15 14.18
C TRP A 87 12.96 0.07 14.62
N TYR A 88 13.91 0.08 13.68
CA TYR A 88 15.35 0.15 13.99
C TYR A 88 15.91 1.56 13.96
N GLY A 89 15.30 2.48 13.18
CA GLY A 89 15.76 3.85 13.02
C GLY A 89 14.92 4.86 13.80
N VAL A 90 13.64 5.03 13.43
CA VAL A 90 12.75 6.04 14.03
C VAL A 90 12.63 5.86 15.53
N ARG A 91 12.46 4.62 15.99
CA ARG A 91 12.38 4.28 17.42
C ARG A 91 13.62 4.69 18.21
N LYS A 92 14.78 4.78 17.55
CA LYS A 92 16.06 5.22 18.14
C LYS A 92 16.30 6.73 17.95
N GLY A 93 15.32 7.49 17.47
CA GLY A 93 15.43 8.93 17.27
C GLY A 93 16.22 9.34 16.03
N GLN A 94 16.38 8.47 15.04
CA GLN A 94 17.13 8.76 13.81
C GLN A 94 16.24 9.49 12.80
N LEU A 95 16.45 10.79 12.63
CA LEU A 95 15.65 11.63 11.71
C LEU A 95 15.73 11.14 10.26
N TRP A 96 16.90 10.72 9.79
CA TRP A 96 17.04 10.20 8.41
C TRP A 96 16.14 9.00 8.14
N ALA A 97 15.97 8.10 9.12
CA ALA A 97 15.12 6.94 9.00
C ALA A 97 13.62 7.32 8.95
N TRP A 98 13.24 8.38 9.69
CA TRP A 98 11.91 8.94 9.60
C TRP A 98 11.66 9.56 8.22
N VAL A 99 12.58 10.37 7.71
CA VAL A 99 12.48 11.00 6.39
C VAL A 99 12.36 9.93 5.29
N ALA A 100 13.24 8.93 5.28
CA ALA A 100 13.20 7.85 4.28
C ALA A 100 11.92 7.01 4.40
N GLY A 101 11.51 6.67 5.64
CA GLY A 101 10.32 5.89 5.91
C GLY A 101 9.01 6.60 5.55
N VAL A 102 8.97 7.93 5.61
CA VAL A 102 7.81 8.74 5.20
C VAL A 102 7.84 9.03 3.70
N ALA A 103 8.98 9.39 3.14
CA ALA A 103 9.10 9.75 1.71
C ALA A 103 8.70 8.58 0.80
N SER A 104 9.09 7.35 1.15
CA SER A 104 8.82 6.17 0.32
C SER A 104 7.31 5.93 0.08
N PRO A 105 6.46 5.77 1.10
CA PRO A 105 5.02 5.59 0.88
C PRO A 105 4.34 6.85 0.32
N VAL A 106 4.81 8.05 0.65
CA VAL A 106 4.25 9.30 0.09
C VAL A 106 4.42 9.33 -1.43
N VAL A 107 5.61 9.02 -1.94
CA VAL A 107 5.85 8.97 -3.39
C VAL A 107 4.99 7.90 -4.04
N GLY A 108 4.93 6.69 -3.48
CA GLY A 108 4.11 5.61 -4.02
C GLY A 108 2.62 5.96 -4.10
N LEU A 109 2.05 6.47 -3.01
CA LEU A 109 0.64 6.84 -2.96
C LEU A 109 0.32 8.07 -3.81
N ALA A 110 1.21 9.08 -3.86
CA ALA A 110 1.00 10.26 -4.68
C ALA A 110 0.97 9.94 -6.18
N ILE A 111 1.68 8.89 -6.62
CA ILE A 111 1.64 8.42 -8.01
C ILE A 111 0.42 7.51 -8.25
N ALA A 112 0.15 6.57 -7.36
CA ALA A 112 -0.87 5.56 -7.57
C ALA A 112 -2.30 6.08 -7.39
N LEU A 113 -2.58 6.83 -6.30
CA LEU A 113 -3.95 7.20 -5.95
C LEU A 113 -4.67 8.08 -6.99
N PRO A 114 -4.04 9.09 -7.66
CA PRO A 114 -4.76 9.92 -8.62
C PRO A 114 -5.39 9.15 -9.77
N LEU A 115 -4.79 8.04 -10.20
CA LEU A 115 -5.30 7.21 -11.29
C LEU A 115 -6.65 6.57 -10.97
N HIS A 116 -6.95 6.32 -9.70
CA HIS A 116 -8.24 5.76 -9.26
C HIS A 116 -9.42 6.72 -9.50
N TRP A 117 -9.16 8.03 -9.67
CA TRP A 117 -10.18 9.06 -9.89
C TRP A 117 -10.33 9.45 -11.35
N THR A 118 -9.43 8.98 -12.22
CA THR A 118 -9.42 9.32 -13.65
C THR A 118 -9.76 8.14 -14.55
N GLY A 119 -9.88 6.94 -14.00
CA GLY A 119 -10.13 5.70 -14.75
C GLY A 119 -11.61 5.43 -15.04
N GLY A 120 -11.88 4.66 -16.09
CA GLY A 120 -13.21 4.17 -16.45
C GLY A 120 -13.54 2.81 -15.84
N PHE A 121 -13.19 2.55 -14.59
CA PHE A 121 -13.48 1.31 -13.88
C PHE A 121 -14.17 1.57 -12.54
N GLU A 122 -15.03 0.64 -12.16
CA GLU A 122 -15.77 0.70 -10.90
C GLU A 122 -14.88 0.22 -9.74
N LEU A 123 -14.80 1.06 -8.70
CA LEU A 123 -14.02 0.78 -7.50
C LEU A 123 -14.91 0.33 -6.34
N ASN A 124 -14.54 -0.77 -5.72
CA ASN A 124 -15.14 -1.18 -4.46
C ASN A 124 -14.37 -0.57 -3.28
N TRP A 125 -15.00 0.36 -2.55
CA TRP A 125 -14.39 1.01 -1.38
C TRP A 125 -13.99 0.03 -0.29
N THR A 126 -14.79 -1.00 -0.03
CA THR A 126 -14.57 -1.94 1.06
C THR A 126 -13.34 -2.81 0.85
N SER A 127 -13.16 -3.31 -0.36
CA SER A 127 -12.08 -4.25 -0.67
C SER A 127 -10.83 -3.60 -1.26
N HIS A 128 -10.93 -2.39 -1.84
CA HIS A 128 -9.83 -1.72 -2.53
C HIS A 128 -9.33 -0.49 -1.77
N LEU A 129 -10.02 0.64 -1.88
CA LEU A 129 -9.53 1.91 -1.32
C LEU A 129 -9.59 1.99 0.20
N GLY A 130 -10.61 1.40 0.84
CA GLY A 130 -10.78 1.46 2.29
C GLY A 130 -9.57 0.94 3.07
N PRO A 131 -9.06 -0.27 2.79
CA PRO A 131 -7.85 -0.79 3.43
C PRO A 131 -6.62 0.09 3.22
N ILE A 132 -6.44 0.66 2.02
CA ILE A 132 -5.33 1.57 1.70
C ILE A 132 -5.42 2.83 2.57
N TYR A 133 -6.59 3.48 2.63
CA TYR A 133 -6.78 4.67 3.46
C TYR A 133 -6.64 4.37 4.96
N ALA A 134 -7.19 3.26 5.44
CA ALA A 134 -7.08 2.87 6.84
C ALA A 134 -5.61 2.69 7.25
N GLY A 135 -4.83 1.93 6.47
CA GLY A 135 -3.39 1.74 6.69
C GLY A 135 -2.62 3.06 6.62
N THR A 136 -2.96 3.93 5.65
CA THR A 136 -2.34 5.26 5.50
C THR A 136 -2.61 6.15 6.70
N VAL A 137 -3.84 6.21 7.22
CA VAL A 137 -4.19 7.01 8.40
C VAL A 137 -3.40 6.56 9.62
N VAL A 138 -3.33 5.24 9.88
CA VAL A 138 -2.57 4.68 11.01
C VAL A 138 -1.08 5.05 10.87
N PHE A 139 -0.52 4.92 9.67
CA PHE A 139 0.87 5.26 9.38
C PHE A 139 1.14 6.75 9.60
N VAL A 140 0.31 7.65 9.06
CA VAL A 140 0.46 9.10 9.18
C VAL A 140 0.37 9.55 10.64
N VAL A 141 -0.60 9.03 11.39
CA VAL A 141 -0.71 9.31 12.84
C VAL A 141 0.58 8.88 13.55
N GLY A 142 1.09 7.69 13.24
CA GLY A 142 2.36 7.20 13.78
C GLY A 142 3.54 8.12 13.43
N ALA A 143 3.65 8.54 12.18
CA ALA A 143 4.71 9.42 11.70
C ALA A 143 4.68 10.80 12.39
N LEU A 144 3.49 11.39 12.58
CA LEU A 144 3.32 12.66 13.27
C LEU A 144 3.65 12.56 14.76
N ILE A 145 3.28 11.44 15.42
CA ILE A 145 3.65 11.21 16.82
C ILE A 145 5.16 11.02 16.95
N ALA A 146 5.79 10.25 16.05
CA ALA A 146 7.24 10.05 16.05
C ALA A 146 8.00 11.36 15.82
N LEU A 147 7.52 12.22 14.91
CA LEU A 147 8.13 13.52 14.62
C LEU A 147 8.21 14.41 15.87
N LYS A 148 7.17 14.42 16.71
CA LYS A 148 7.20 15.14 18.01
C LYS A 148 8.30 14.64 18.96
N GLY A 149 8.68 13.38 18.84
CA GLY A 149 9.78 12.82 19.63
C GLY A 149 11.16 13.10 19.05
N LEU A 150 11.23 13.40 17.75
CA LEU A 150 12.47 13.77 17.06
C LEU A 150 12.86 15.24 17.25
N MET A 151 11.88 16.11 17.46
CA MET A 151 12.06 17.54 17.80
C MET A 151 12.28 17.72 19.31
#